data_881ef8f8a04be69c75267a5657f79c1f
#
_entry.id   881ef8f8a04be69c75267a5657f79c1f
#
_cell.length_a   1.000
_cell.length_b   1.000
_cell.length_c   1.000
_cell.angle_alpha   90.00
_cell.angle_beta   90.00
_cell.angle_gamma   90.00
#
_symmetry.space_group_name_H-M   'P 1'
#
loop_
_entity.id
_entity.type
_entity.pdbx_description
1 polymer ?
#
loop_
_entity_poly.entity_id
_entity_poly.type
_entity_poly.pdbx_seq_one_letter_code
_entity_poly.pdbx_strand_id
1 'polypeptide(L)'
;HWVGFNERNREWERLSPDSELKLRRLRVGLQLVNRQGPLSDGDMTIFTNAMNALADELMAVADMPSSRVLDQAAEIDQFCAAVDLEIGLNLVSRGSAFSGTKIRALAEAAGMVLGLGGVFTRYDDNGRVLFSLQNYESTQFSAESLRTLTTHGLTFLLDVPRVDHGERTFMQMTEIAKRFEAANPGTKIMPPMLLSRLAL
;
A
#
# COMPACT_ATOMS: atom_id res chain seq x y z
N HIS A 1 3.07 -4.10 18.06
CA HIS A 1 4.12 -3.20 18.53
C HIS A 1 4.30 -3.35 20.03
N TRP A 2 5.55 -3.45 20.50
CA TRP A 2 5.91 -3.61 21.87
C TRP A 2 6.67 -2.37 22.35
N VAL A 3 6.24 -1.75 23.44
CA VAL A 3 6.93 -0.61 24.07
C VAL A 3 7.01 -0.81 25.57
N GLY A 4 8.20 -0.57 26.11
CA GLY A 4 8.48 -0.67 27.54
C GLY A 4 8.70 0.71 28.15
N PHE A 5 8.28 0.91 29.40
CA PHE A 5 8.56 2.13 30.10
C PHE A 5 9.95 2.05 30.78
N ASN A 6 10.86 2.89 30.30
CA ASN A 6 12.19 3.00 30.89
C ASN A 6 12.14 3.91 32.12
N GLU A 7 12.35 3.33 33.30
CA GLU A 7 12.28 4.06 34.59
C GLU A 7 13.44 5.07 34.79
N ARG A 8 14.53 4.96 34.00
CA ARG A 8 15.69 5.85 34.10
C ARG A 8 15.43 7.22 33.48
N ASN A 9 14.92 7.22 32.23
CA ASN A 9 14.62 8.44 31.47
C ASN A 9 13.14 8.82 31.54
N ARG A 10 12.27 7.97 32.13
CA ARG A 10 10.81 8.14 32.23
C ARG A 10 10.08 8.22 30.87
N GLU A 11 10.59 7.51 29.87
CA GLU A 11 10.04 7.48 28.51
C GLU A 11 9.59 6.08 28.10
N TRP A 12 8.66 6.03 27.15
CA TRP A 12 8.25 4.79 26.50
C TRP A 12 9.17 4.51 25.33
N GLU A 13 9.86 3.39 25.35
CA GLU A 13 10.81 2.96 24.33
C GLU A 13 10.29 1.74 23.58
N ARG A 14 10.54 1.70 22.27
CA ARG A 14 10.23 0.52 21.46
C ARG A 14 11.15 -0.63 21.86
N LEU A 15 10.55 -1.80 22.07
CA LEU A 15 11.31 -3.01 22.39
C LEU A 15 11.66 -3.77 21.12
N SER A 16 12.88 -4.29 21.10
CA SER A 16 13.39 -5.25 20.13
C SER A 16 13.88 -6.51 20.90
N PRO A 17 14.10 -7.64 20.20
CA PRO A 17 14.66 -8.85 20.83
C PRO A 17 15.97 -8.60 21.56
N ASP A 18 16.76 -7.60 21.13
CA ASP A 18 18.06 -7.25 21.71
C ASP A 18 17.97 -6.19 22.83
N SER A 19 16.76 -5.81 23.25
CA SER A 19 16.59 -4.81 24.30
C SER A 19 16.92 -5.39 25.67
N GLU A 20 17.94 -4.86 26.35
CA GLU A 20 18.37 -5.27 27.71
C GLU A 20 17.69 -4.48 28.82
N LEU A 21 16.48 -4.00 28.61
CA LEU A 21 15.76 -3.15 29.56
C LEU A 21 15.05 -3.97 30.64
N LYS A 22 15.27 -3.62 31.90
CA LYS A 22 14.42 -4.10 33.00
C LYS A 22 13.18 -3.23 33.10
N LEU A 23 12.03 -3.82 32.79
CA LEU A 23 10.76 -3.10 32.69
C LEU A 23 9.82 -3.43 33.84
N ARG A 24 9.07 -2.46 34.30
CA ARG A 24 7.93 -2.62 35.23
C ARG A 24 6.60 -2.43 34.54
N ARG A 25 6.59 -1.73 33.38
CA ARG A 25 5.39 -1.43 32.61
C ARG A 25 5.66 -1.73 31.13
N LEU A 26 4.74 -2.46 30.53
CA LEU A 26 4.78 -2.88 29.13
C LEU A 26 3.46 -2.48 28.47
N ARG A 27 3.52 -2.02 27.23
CA ARG A 27 2.35 -1.86 26.36
C ARG A 27 2.56 -2.67 25.10
N VAL A 28 1.50 -3.37 24.71
CA VAL A 28 1.46 -4.14 23.47
C VAL A 28 0.36 -3.56 22.60
N GLY A 29 0.72 -3.03 21.43
CA GLY A 29 -0.22 -2.49 20.47
C GLY A 29 -0.56 -3.50 19.40
N LEU A 30 -1.86 -3.73 19.16
CA LEU A 30 -2.41 -4.49 18.06
C LEU A 30 -2.99 -3.53 17.03
N GLN A 31 -2.73 -3.78 15.74
CA GLN A 31 -3.35 -3.00 14.66
C GLN A 31 -4.79 -3.43 14.49
N LEU A 32 -5.73 -2.47 14.58
CA LEU A 32 -7.16 -2.75 14.53
C LEU A 32 -7.72 -2.84 13.12
N VAL A 33 -7.09 -2.18 12.16
CA VAL A 33 -7.57 -2.08 10.76
C VAL A 33 -6.38 -2.13 9.81
N ASN A 34 -6.53 -2.85 8.73
CA ASN A 34 -5.60 -2.85 7.60
C ASN A 34 -6.39 -2.85 6.27
N ARG A 35 -5.72 -2.92 5.11
CA ARG A 35 -6.39 -2.96 3.80
C ARG A 35 -7.25 -4.21 3.56
N GLN A 36 -7.13 -5.25 4.37
CA GLN A 36 -7.94 -6.47 4.29
C GLN A 36 -9.23 -6.38 5.10
N GLY A 37 -9.35 -5.37 5.96
CA GLY A 37 -10.52 -5.15 6.80
C GLY A 37 -10.19 -4.85 8.25
N PRO A 38 -11.23 -4.77 9.09
CA PRO A 38 -11.10 -4.60 10.53
C PRO A 38 -10.64 -5.91 11.19
N LEU A 39 -10.06 -5.79 12.38
CA LEU A 39 -9.70 -6.92 13.22
C LEU A 39 -10.93 -7.80 13.50
N SER A 40 -10.81 -9.11 13.29
CA SER A 40 -11.88 -10.05 13.60
C SER A 40 -12.00 -10.33 15.11
N ASP A 41 -13.19 -10.76 15.53
CA ASP A 41 -13.42 -11.22 16.92
C ASP A 41 -12.51 -12.39 17.28
N GLY A 42 -12.26 -13.30 16.33
CA GLY A 42 -11.33 -14.42 16.49
C GLY A 42 -9.90 -13.98 16.76
N ASP A 43 -9.37 -13.03 15.96
CA ASP A 43 -8.01 -12.50 16.15
C ASP A 43 -7.89 -11.73 17.46
N MET A 44 -8.93 -10.98 17.84
CA MET A 44 -8.97 -10.29 19.13
C MET A 44 -8.96 -11.27 20.30
N THR A 45 -9.69 -12.38 20.20
CA THR A 45 -9.70 -13.44 21.21
C THR A 45 -8.31 -14.09 21.34
N ILE A 46 -7.67 -14.41 20.22
CA ILE A 46 -6.30 -14.97 20.20
C ILE A 46 -5.33 -14.00 20.88
N PHE A 47 -5.40 -12.72 20.52
CA PHE A 47 -4.56 -11.69 21.13
C PHE A 47 -4.77 -11.57 22.64
N THR A 48 -6.04 -11.51 23.08
CA THR A 48 -6.38 -11.38 24.51
C THR A 48 -5.90 -12.58 25.32
N ASN A 49 -6.10 -13.81 24.79
CA ASN A 49 -5.61 -15.02 25.44
C ASN A 49 -4.10 -15.06 25.55
N ALA A 50 -3.38 -14.66 24.49
CA ALA A 50 -1.93 -14.59 24.50
C ALA A 50 -1.40 -13.55 25.49
N MET A 51 -2.07 -12.41 25.62
CA MET A 51 -1.67 -11.35 26.57
C MET A 51 -1.96 -11.76 28.02
N ASN A 52 -3.07 -12.46 28.29
CA ASN A 52 -3.35 -13.02 29.61
C ASN A 52 -2.30 -14.05 30.03
N ALA A 53 -1.97 -15.00 29.13
CA ALA A 53 -0.93 -15.99 29.39
C ALA A 53 0.44 -15.35 29.66
N LEU A 54 0.80 -14.31 28.89
CA LEU A 54 2.03 -13.55 29.13
C LEU A 54 2.01 -12.82 30.47
N ALA A 55 0.87 -12.22 30.85
CA ALA A 55 0.74 -11.54 32.13
C ALA A 55 0.91 -12.52 33.30
N ASP A 56 0.34 -13.71 33.21
CA ASP A 56 0.50 -14.78 34.21
C ASP A 56 1.95 -15.23 34.31
N GLU A 57 2.64 -15.44 33.17
CA GLU A 57 4.05 -15.82 33.12
C GLU A 57 4.96 -14.75 33.77
N LEU A 58 4.65 -13.48 33.54
CA LEU A 58 5.41 -12.35 34.09
C LEU A 58 4.96 -11.94 35.50
N MET A 59 3.98 -12.61 36.08
CA MET A 59 3.33 -12.23 37.36
C MET A 59 2.87 -10.77 37.35
N ALA A 60 2.31 -10.33 36.22
CA ALA A 60 1.86 -8.97 35.96
C ALA A 60 0.32 -8.89 35.94
N VAL A 61 -0.20 -7.68 36.08
CA VAL A 61 -1.63 -7.40 35.90
C VAL A 61 -1.83 -6.81 34.52
N ALA A 62 -2.67 -7.47 33.73
CA ALA A 62 -3.02 -7.01 32.40
C ALA A 62 -4.22 -6.06 32.44
N ASP A 63 -4.08 -4.90 31.78
CA ASP A 63 -5.17 -3.98 31.49
C ASP A 63 -5.62 -4.24 30.05
N MET A 64 -6.73 -4.96 29.89
CA MET A 64 -7.23 -5.40 28.59
C MET A 64 -8.13 -4.35 27.95
N PRO A 65 -8.12 -4.27 26.60
CA PRO A 65 -8.99 -3.36 25.89
C PRO A 65 -10.48 -3.67 26.14
N SER A 66 -11.29 -2.62 26.08
CA SER A 66 -12.75 -2.77 26.25
C SER A 66 -13.38 -3.54 25.09
N SER A 67 -14.57 -4.12 25.31
CA SER A 67 -15.33 -4.79 24.25
C SER A 67 -15.70 -3.88 23.04
N ARG A 68 -15.68 -2.56 23.23
CA ARG A 68 -15.97 -1.56 22.18
C ARG A 68 -14.86 -1.42 21.13
N VAL A 69 -13.69 -2.05 21.34
CA VAL A 69 -12.56 -1.95 20.39
C VAL A 69 -12.91 -2.49 19.00
N LEU A 70 -13.72 -3.53 18.91
CA LEU A 70 -14.16 -4.09 17.62
C LEU A 70 -15.14 -3.16 16.90
N ASP A 71 -16.04 -2.49 17.63
CA ASP A 71 -16.92 -1.47 17.04
C ASP A 71 -16.09 -0.30 16.50
N GLN A 72 -15.10 0.16 17.26
CA GLN A 72 -14.16 1.19 16.83
C GLN A 72 -13.35 0.76 15.61
N ALA A 73 -12.91 -0.51 15.55
CA ALA A 73 -12.23 -1.05 14.39
C ALA A 73 -13.11 -0.99 13.13
N ALA A 74 -14.39 -1.35 13.25
CA ALA A 74 -15.36 -1.29 12.16
C ALA A 74 -15.62 0.16 11.70
N GLU A 75 -15.77 1.10 12.63
CA GLU A 75 -15.95 2.53 12.30
C GLU A 75 -14.72 3.10 11.58
N ILE A 76 -13.50 2.79 12.06
CA ILE A 76 -12.25 3.20 11.42
C ILE A 76 -12.14 2.57 10.02
N ASP A 77 -12.51 1.30 9.87
CA ASP A 77 -12.48 0.62 8.57
C ASP A 77 -13.42 1.28 7.56
N GLN A 78 -14.64 1.61 7.96
CA GLN A 78 -15.59 2.34 7.12
C GLN A 78 -15.05 3.71 6.71
N PHE A 79 -14.45 4.44 7.64
CA PHE A 79 -13.81 5.73 7.33
C PHE A 79 -12.65 5.55 6.34
N CYS A 80 -11.75 4.60 6.60
CA CYS A 80 -10.62 4.30 5.70
C CYS A 80 -11.12 3.91 4.30
N ALA A 81 -12.15 3.06 4.22
CA ALA A 81 -12.73 2.65 2.93
C ALA A 81 -13.32 3.83 2.14
N ALA A 82 -13.91 4.82 2.84
CA ALA A 82 -14.48 6.01 2.20
C ALA A 82 -13.41 6.98 1.66
N VAL A 83 -12.21 6.99 2.24
CA VAL A 83 -11.11 7.89 1.86
C VAL A 83 -9.96 7.20 1.12
N ASP A 84 -9.91 5.86 1.12
CA ASP A 84 -8.89 5.04 0.42
C ASP A 84 -9.29 4.93 -1.07
N LEU A 85 -9.03 6.00 -1.81
CA LEU A 85 -9.39 6.14 -3.20
C LEU A 85 -8.15 6.01 -4.07
N GLU A 86 -8.24 5.15 -5.09
CA GLU A 86 -7.25 5.06 -6.15
C GLU A 86 -7.83 5.62 -7.46
N ILE A 87 -7.03 6.36 -8.19
CA ILE A 87 -7.36 6.78 -9.56
C ILE A 87 -6.65 5.86 -10.53
N GLY A 88 -7.43 5.10 -11.31
CA GLY A 88 -6.95 4.29 -12.41
C GLY A 88 -7.04 5.04 -13.74
N LEU A 89 -5.97 5.06 -14.52
CA LEU A 89 -5.93 5.59 -15.87
C LEU A 89 -5.50 4.50 -16.84
N ASN A 90 -6.44 4.00 -17.61
CA ASN A 90 -6.20 2.91 -18.57
C ASN A 90 -5.83 3.44 -19.96
N LEU A 91 -4.79 2.85 -20.53
CA LEU A 91 -4.43 3.01 -21.93
C LEU A 91 -4.79 1.72 -22.66
N VAL A 92 -5.61 1.83 -23.69
CA VAL A 92 -6.05 0.70 -24.49
C VAL A 92 -5.65 0.93 -25.93
N SER A 93 -4.90 0.01 -26.51
CA SER A 93 -4.55 0.01 -27.93
C SER A 93 -5.53 -0.83 -28.74
N ARG A 94 -6.19 -0.20 -29.69
CA ARG A 94 -7.02 -0.88 -30.72
C ARG A 94 -6.25 -1.14 -32.02
N GLY A 95 -4.99 -0.65 -32.06
CA GLY A 95 -4.05 -0.85 -33.15
C GLY A 95 -2.99 -1.89 -32.82
N SER A 96 -1.73 -1.50 -32.96
CA SER A 96 -0.60 -2.37 -32.61
C SER A 96 -0.46 -2.50 -31.09
N ALA A 97 -0.17 -3.72 -30.61
CA ALA A 97 0.12 -3.98 -29.21
C ALA A 97 1.36 -3.20 -28.74
N PHE A 98 1.41 -2.87 -27.48
CA PHE A 98 2.63 -2.40 -26.84
C PHE A 98 3.63 -3.55 -26.75
N SER A 99 4.86 -3.38 -27.20
CA SER A 99 5.93 -4.31 -26.89
C SER A 99 6.54 -4.01 -25.50
N GLY A 100 6.91 -5.04 -24.78
CA GLY A 100 7.51 -4.88 -23.44
C GLY A 100 8.79 -4.03 -23.46
N THR A 101 9.62 -4.14 -24.49
CA THR A 101 10.82 -3.30 -24.67
C THR A 101 10.47 -1.81 -24.80
N LYS A 102 9.39 -1.50 -25.48
CA LYS A 102 8.90 -0.12 -25.64
C LYS A 102 8.30 0.41 -24.34
N ILE A 103 7.52 -0.42 -23.64
CA ILE A 103 6.99 -0.09 -22.31
C ILE A 103 8.14 0.26 -21.36
N ARG A 104 9.15 -0.59 -21.32
CA ARG A 104 10.34 -0.38 -20.51
C ARG A 104 11.05 0.94 -20.81
N ALA A 105 11.32 1.19 -22.09
CA ALA A 105 12.02 2.41 -22.52
C ALA A 105 11.23 3.68 -22.14
N LEU A 106 9.90 3.68 -22.32
CA LEU A 106 9.06 4.83 -21.99
C LEU A 106 8.95 5.02 -20.46
N ALA A 107 8.83 3.94 -19.69
CA ALA A 107 8.75 4.00 -18.23
C ALA A 107 10.07 4.50 -17.63
N GLU A 108 11.21 3.94 -18.06
CA GLU A 108 12.55 4.38 -17.60
C GLU A 108 12.82 5.85 -18.01
N ALA A 109 12.46 6.26 -19.22
CA ALA A 109 12.57 7.66 -19.66
C ALA A 109 11.67 8.62 -18.86
N ALA A 110 10.56 8.11 -18.30
CA ALA A 110 9.71 8.84 -17.37
C ALA A 110 10.21 8.80 -15.91
N GLY A 111 11.39 8.21 -15.66
CA GLY A 111 11.97 8.06 -14.33
C GLY A 111 11.23 7.09 -13.43
N MET A 112 10.55 6.11 -14.01
CA MET A 112 9.92 5.01 -13.27
C MET A 112 10.89 3.84 -13.12
N VAL A 113 10.77 3.11 -12.01
CA VAL A 113 11.65 1.98 -11.67
C VAL A 113 10.80 0.71 -11.61
N LEU A 114 11.27 -0.37 -12.25
CA LEU A 114 10.65 -1.68 -12.15
C LEU A 114 10.91 -2.29 -10.78
N GLY A 115 9.83 -2.55 -10.02
CA GLY A 115 9.89 -3.17 -8.70
C GLY A 115 9.69 -4.68 -8.73
N LEU A 116 9.98 -5.33 -7.59
CA LEU A 116 9.78 -6.78 -7.40
C LEU A 116 8.31 -7.22 -7.53
N GLY A 117 7.37 -6.28 -7.32
CA GLY A 117 5.93 -6.55 -7.48
C GLY A 117 5.44 -6.58 -8.92
N GLY A 118 6.33 -6.52 -9.91
CA GLY A 118 5.95 -6.59 -11.33
C GLY A 118 5.26 -5.34 -11.88
N VAL A 119 5.54 -4.20 -11.28
CA VAL A 119 5.03 -2.87 -11.70
C VAL A 119 6.17 -1.87 -11.79
N PHE A 120 6.05 -0.90 -12.69
CA PHE A 120 6.91 0.28 -12.68
C PHE A 120 6.36 1.31 -11.70
N THR A 121 7.22 1.88 -10.87
CA THR A 121 6.83 2.84 -9.84
C THR A 121 7.58 4.17 -10.03
N ARG A 122 6.85 5.27 -9.96
CA ARG A 122 7.41 6.61 -9.89
C ARG A 122 7.50 7.04 -8.43
N TYR A 123 8.67 7.54 -8.04
CA TYR A 123 8.93 8.05 -6.68
C TYR A 123 9.13 9.57 -6.70
N ASP A 124 8.87 10.21 -5.55
CA ASP A 124 9.30 11.58 -5.30
C ASP A 124 10.78 11.62 -4.87
N ASP A 125 11.28 12.83 -4.63
CA ASP A 125 12.69 13.05 -4.22
C ASP A 125 13.01 12.50 -2.82
N ASN A 126 11.96 12.17 -2.03
CA ASN A 126 12.07 11.56 -0.69
C ASN A 126 11.91 10.04 -0.74
N GLY A 127 11.78 9.43 -1.92
CA GLY A 127 11.57 8.00 -2.10
C GLY A 127 10.16 7.50 -1.82
N ARG A 128 9.15 8.40 -1.73
CA ARG A 128 7.75 8.01 -1.56
C ARG A 128 7.12 7.75 -2.92
N VAL A 129 6.24 6.74 -2.98
CA VAL A 129 5.53 6.37 -4.20
C VAL A 129 4.56 7.49 -4.61
N LEU A 130 4.65 7.93 -5.85
CA LEU A 130 3.71 8.86 -6.46
C LEU A 130 2.60 8.13 -7.21
N PHE A 131 2.94 7.23 -8.11
CA PHE A 131 2.02 6.38 -8.87
C PHE A 131 2.76 5.20 -9.47
N SER A 132 2.01 4.22 -9.93
CA SER A 132 2.55 3.01 -10.57
C SER A 132 1.98 2.81 -11.98
N LEU A 133 2.66 1.97 -12.77
CA LEU A 133 2.24 1.50 -14.07
C LEU A 133 2.31 -0.02 -14.09
N GLN A 134 1.21 -0.65 -14.41
CA GLN A 134 1.10 -2.10 -14.53
C GLN A 134 0.51 -2.52 -15.89
N ASN A 135 0.66 -3.79 -16.21
CA ASN A 135 -0.06 -4.40 -17.31
C ASN A 135 -1.55 -4.48 -16.97
N TYR A 136 -2.41 -4.10 -17.91
CA TYR A 136 -3.86 -4.29 -17.76
C TYR A 136 -4.23 -5.79 -17.79
N GLU A 137 -3.44 -6.59 -18.53
CA GLU A 137 -3.58 -8.04 -18.60
C GLU A 137 -2.85 -8.71 -17.41
N SER A 138 -3.07 -10.01 -17.21
CA SER A 138 -2.57 -10.73 -16.02
C SER A 138 -1.05 -10.89 -15.91
N THR A 139 -0.31 -10.66 -16.99
CA THR A 139 1.15 -10.84 -17.01
C THR A 139 1.85 -9.67 -16.33
N GLN A 140 2.53 -9.95 -15.22
CA GLN A 140 3.34 -8.95 -14.51
C GLN A 140 4.63 -8.60 -15.27
N PHE A 141 5.12 -7.38 -15.07
CA PHE A 141 6.38 -6.95 -15.65
C PHE A 141 7.57 -7.54 -14.88
N SER A 142 8.51 -8.07 -15.64
CA SER A 142 9.82 -8.47 -15.15
C SER A 142 10.88 -8.17 -16.20
N ALA A 143 12.14 -8.19 -15.82
CA ALA A 143 13.23 -8.00 -16.79
C ALA A 143 13.19 -9.03 -17.92
N GLU A 144 12.70 -10.23 -17.65
CA GLU A 144 12.57 -11.31 -18.61
C GLU A 144 11.28 -11.18 -19.43
N SER A 145 10.11 -11.00 -18.79
CA SER A 145 8.82 -10.90 -19.51
C SER A 145 8.82 -9.71 -20.48
N LEU A 146 9.43 -8.59 -20.12
CA LEU A 146 9.49 -7.39 -20.98
C LEU A 146 10.30 -7.58 -22.28
N ARG A 147 11.04 -8.69 -22.45
CA ARG A 147 11.73 -8.99 -23.72
C ARG A 147 10.79 -9.49 -24.80
N THR A 148 9.75 -10.20 -24.40
CA THR A 148 8.82 -10.90 -25.33
C THR A 148 7.38 -10.44 -25.17
N LEU A 149 7.05 -9.72 -24.11
CA LEU A 149 5.70 -9.26 -23.80
C LEU A 149 5.12 -8.41 -24.94
N THR A 150 3.88 -8.72 -25.27
CA THR A 150 3.00 -7.84 -26.03
C THR A 150 1.69 -7.69 -25.28
N THR A 151 1.16 -6.48 -25.15
CA THR A 151 -0.11 -6.21 -24.46
C THR A 151 -0.87 -5.10 -25.16
N HIS A 152 -2.19 -5.15 -25.10
CA HIS A 152 -3.07 -4.11 -25.64
C HIS A 152 -3.54 -3.12 -24.56
N GLY A 153 -3.17 -3.33 -23.31
CA GLY A 153 -3.60 -2.47 -22.22
C GLY A 153 -2.53 -2.23 -21.15
N LEU A 154 -2.50 -0.99 -20.69
CA LEU A 154 -1.67 -0.56 -19.57
C LEU A 154 -2.53 0.22 -18.58
N THR A 155 -2.22 0.13 -17.30
CA THR A 155 -2.93 0.85 -16.25
C THR A 155 -1.95 1.64 -15.39
N PHE A 156 -2.15 2.95 -15.31
CA PHE A 156 -1.53 3.78 -14.28
C PHE A 156 -2.44 3.83 -13.07
N LEU A 157 -1.87 3.73 -11.86
CA LEU A 157 -2.59 3.78 -10.59
C LEU A 157 -1.99 4.84 -9.68
N LEU A 158 -2.85 5.70 -9.15
CA LEU A 158 -2.52 6.72 -8.17
C LEU A 158 -3.32 6.47 -6.89
N ASP A 159 -2.62 6.16 -5.80
CA ASP A 159 -3.17 6.02 -4.45
C ASP A 159 -3.29 7.43 -3.83
N VAL A 160 -4.48 8.03 -3.92
CA VAL A 160 -4.71 9.44 -3.58
C VAL A 160 -4.34 9.79 -2.14
N PRO A 161 -4.71 9.00 -1.11
CA PRO A 161 -4.35 9.30 0.28
C PRO A 161 -2.86 9.28 0.59
N ARG A 162 -2.05 8.67 -0.28
CA ARG A 162 -0.61 8.49 -0.05
C ARG A 162 0.27 9.58 -0.63
N VAL A 163 -0.30 10.50 -1.36
CA VAL A 163 0.43 11.59 -2.01
C VAL A 163 0.07 12.94 -1.41
N ASP A 164 1.06 13.80 -1.17
CA ASP A 164 0.83 15.11 -0.55
C ASP A 164 0.07 16.08 -1.46
N HIS A 165 0.23 15.94 -2.79
CA HIS A 165 -0.33 16.83 -3.81
C HIS A 165 -1.01 16.00 -4.92
N GLY A 166 -2.16 15.40 -4.61
CA GLY A 166 -2.88 14.47 -5.49
C GLY A 166 -3.16 15.03 -6.88
N GLU A 167 -3.64 16.26 -6.99
CA GLU A 167 -3.92 16.92 -8.28
C GLU A 167 -2.65 17.05 -9.15
N ARG A 168 -1.57 17.56 -8.56
CA ARG A 168 -0.29 17.70 -9.27
C ARG A 168 0.25 16.34 -9.71
N THR A 169 0.16 15.34 -8.84
CA THR A 169 0.60 13.98 -9.14
C THR A 169 -0.24 13.34 -10.25
N PHE A 170 -1.56 13.57 -10.24
CA PHE A 170 -2.45 13.12 -11.30
C PHE A 170 -2.13 13.78 -12.65
N MET A 171 -1.82 15.08 -12.66
CA MET A 171 -1.38 15.78 -13.87
C MET A 171 -0.08 15.17 -14.43
N GLN A 172 0.92 14.91 -13.56
CA GLN A 172 2.16 14.26 -13.98
C GLN A 172 1.92 12.85 -14.54
N MET A 173 1.07 12.06 -13.90
CA MET A 173 0.68 10.73 -14.36
C MET A 173 0.02 10.80 -15.75
N THR A 174 -0.89 11.76 -15.95
CA THR A 174 -1.58 11.97 -17.23
C THR A 174 -0.61 12.38 -18.34
N GLU A 175 0.36 13.25 -18.05
CA GLU A 175 1.37 13.65 -19.05
C GLU A 175 2.27 12.47 -19.47
N ILE A 176 2.61 11.58 -18.56
CA ILE A 176 3.34 10.36 -18.91
C ILE A 176 2.46 9.44 -19.74
N ALA A 177 1.19 9.24 -19.37
CA ALA A 177 0.24 8.44 -20.12
C ALA A 177 0.09 8.94 -21.58
N LYS A 178 0.05 10.26 -21.80
CA LYS A 178 0.02 10.86 -23.15
C LYS A 178 1.27 10.52 -23.96
N ARG A 179 2.44 10.41 -23.35
CA ARG A 179 3.65 9.98 -24.06
C ARG A 179 3.55 8.53 -24.52
N PHE A 180 2.95 7.65 -23.72
CA PHE A 180 2.67 6.28 -24.11
C PHE A 180 1.64 6.20 -25.25
N GLU A 181 0.59 7.02 -25.20
CA GLU A 181 -0.42 7.13 -26.27
C GLU A 181 0.22 7.57 -27.57
N ALA A 182 1.00 8.65 -27.55
CA ALA A 182 1.69 9.19 -28.72
C ALA A 182 2.71 8.20 -29.32
N ALA A 183 3.38 7.43 -28.47
CA ALA A 183 4.39 6.47 -28.88
C ALA A 183 3.79 5.20 -29.52
N ASN A 184 2.51 4.88 -29.31
CA ASN A 184 1.88 3.66 -29.81
C ASN A 184 0.60 3.97 -30.59
N PRO A 185 0.67 4.03 -31.94
CA PRO A 185 -0.48 4.40 -32.79
C PRO A 185 -1.71 3.52 -32.51
N GLY A 186 -2.87 4.16 -32.43
CA GLY A 186 -4.14 3.48 -32.13
C GLY A 186 -4.42 3.26 -30.64
N THR A 187 -3.53 3.74 -29.77
CA THR A 187 -3.78 3.79 -28.31
C THR A 187 -4.67 4.97 -27.97
N LYS A 188 -5.55 4.78 -26.99
CA LYS A 188 -6.36 5.84 -26.39
C LYS A 188 -6.30 5.76 -24.86
N ILE A 189 -6.19 6.92 -24.25
CA ILE A 189 -6.39 7.08 -22.82
C ILE A 189 -7.89 7.02 -22.56
N MET A 190 -8.30 6.09 -21.69
CA MET A 190 -9.70 5.97 -21.27
C MET A 190 -10.00 7.00 -20.17
N PRO A 191 -11.27 7.39 -19.99
CA PRO A 191 -11.65 8.24 -18.86
C PRO A 191 -11.11 7.69 -17.55
N PRO A 192 -10.62 8.54 -16.64
CA PRO A 192 -10.14 8.09 -15.33
C PRO A 192 -11.24 7.34 -14.58
N MET A 193 -10.85 6.24 -13.95
CA MET A 193 -11.74 5.49 -13.06
C MET A 193 -11.35 5.74 -11.60
N LEU A 194 -12.34 5.99 -10.78
CA LEU A 194 -12.18 6.06 -9.35
C LEU A 194 -12.40 4.64 -8.78
N LEU A 195 -11.37 4.08 -8.18
CA LEU A 195 -11.41 2.77 -7.55
C LEU A 195 -11.47 2.99 -6.05
N SER A 196 -12.48 2.45 -5.39
CA SER A 196 -12.54 2.45 -3.93
C SER A 196 -12.33 1.02 -3.42
N ARG A 197 -11.80 0.89 -2.23
CA ARG A 197 -11.62 -0.40 -1.55
C ARG A 197 -12.93 -1.20 -1.42
N LEU A 198 -14.08 -0.52 -1.41
CA LEU A 198 -15.41 -1.15 -1.36
C LEU A 198 -15.84 -1.76 -2.71
N ALA A 199 -15.12 -1.50 -3.80
CA ALA A 199 -15.46 -1.96 -5.15
C ALA A 199 -14.62 -3.16 -5.61
N LEU A 200 -13.75 -3.69 -4.77
CA LEU A 200 -12.94 -4.90 -4.97
C LEU A 200 -13.40 -6.01 -4.04
#